data_6a2754e8065172cc5a594642c184634f
#
_entry.id   6a2754e8065172cc5a594642c184634f
#
_cell.length_a   1.000
_cell.length_b   1.000
_cell.length_c   1.000
_cell.angle_alpha   90.00
_cell.angle_beta   90.00
_cell.angle_gamma   90.00
#
_symmetry.space_group_name_H-M   'P 1'
#
loop_
_entity.id
_entity.type
_entity.pdbx_description
1 polymer ?
#
loop_
_entity_poly.entity_id
_entity_poly.type
_entity_poly.pdbx_seq_one_letter_code
_entity_poly.pdbx_strand_id
1 'polypeptide(L)'
;MLENTHGLYSALTKIFFLSIIIESINLVMPVATQLVMDHAIPANDSGLLTLICFGLVFFVALRTITGLIRSWTVLIMSSFINAQWQKGLLQHLLKLPLEYFERRKFGDIQSRFGSLNTLQETFTTSIVGAIIDSIMIIGLLIMLVLYGGWLTWFVILFTCLYVFIRVLTYNRYRQLSEESLIKDARANSFFMETLYGIATVKVQGLNKRREENWFNLEVDSINTGIKVSRLNLFFGGINTLIATMEQILILWLGASLVISGNMTIGMFVAFSSYRGQFSDRIASFIDFLLRLQIMGLHNERVSDIALTEVSPFKDDIPVKNDMC
;
A
#
# COMPACT_ATOMS: atom_id res chain seq x y z
N MET A 1 -11.64 15.85 13.14
CA MET A 1 -11.53 14.39 13.34
C MET A 1 -10.22 13.93 13.99
N LEU A 2 -9.13 14.67 13.89
CA LEU A 2 -7.80 14.31 14.45
C LEU A 2 -7.58 14.76 15.92
N GLU A 3 -8.45 15.57 16.48
CA GLU A 3 -8.24 16.19 17.80
C GLU A 3 -8.36 15.25 19.01
N ASN A 4 -8.90 14.05 18.87
CA ASN A 4 -9.14 13.12 20.00
C ASN A 4 -8.29 11.85 19.98
N THR A 5 -7.15 11.84 19.27
CA THR A 5 -6.27 10.66 19.18
C THR A 5 -5.15 10.67 20.22
N HIS A 6 -5.52 10.70 21.52
CA HIS A 6 -4.55 10.44 22.58
C HIS A 6 -3.93 9.05 22.39
N GLY A 7 -2.65 8.98 22.09
CA GLY A 7 -1.91 7.72 21.85
C GLY A 7 -1.46 7.47 20.41
N LEU A 8 -2.01 8.16 19.40
CA LEU A 8 -1.61 7.98 18.00
C LEU A 8 -0.14 8.33 17.78
N TYR A 9 0.32 9.48 18.32
CA TYR A 9 1.71 9.89 18.23
C TYR A 9 2.65 8.87 18.88
N SER A 10 2.28 8.31 20.04
CA SER A 10 3.08 7.27 20.71
C SER A 10 3.16 5.99 19.87
N ALA A 11 2.04 5.57 19.25
CA ALA A 11 2.03 4.39 18.37
C ALA A 11 2.88 4.62 17.12
N LEU A 12 2.76 5.77 16.46
CA LEU A 12 3.57 6.14 15.29
C LEU A 12 5.06 6.18 15.61
N THR A 13 5.43 6.78 16.74
CA THR A 13 6.82 6.82 17.21
C THR A 13 7.37 5.41 17.44
N LYS A 14 6.63 4.53 18.11
CA LYS A 14 7.02 3.13 18.32
C LYS A 14 7.20 2.39 17.00
N ILE A 15 6.25 2.51 16.07
CA ILE A 15 6.34 1.89 14.75
C ILE A 15 7.58 2.39 14.00
N PHE A 16 7.88 3.68 14.07
CA PHE A 16 9.05 4.28 13.42
C PHE A 16 10.36 3.71 13.98
N PHE A 17 10.55 3.67 15.30
CA PHE A 17 11.75 3.11 15.91
C PHE A 17 11.90 1.60 15.63
N LEU A 18 10.82 0.82 15.77
CA LEU A 18 10.86 -0.60 15.43
C LEU A 18 11.22 -0.82 13.96
N SER A 19 10.74 0.04 13.06
CA SER A 19 11.08 -0.03 11.65
C SER A 19 12.56 0.27 11.39
N ILE A 20 13.13 1.29 12.04
CA ILE A 20 14.56 1.59 11.91
C ILE A 20 15.41 0.39 12.34
N ILE A 21 15.05 -0.28 13.44
CA ILE A 21 15.76 -1.49 13.89
C ILE A 21 15.69 -2.59 12.83
N ILE A 22 14.50 -2.88 12.30
CA ILE A 22 14.32 -3.91 11.27
C ILE A 22 15.16 -3.59 10.04
N GLU A 23 15.11 -2.34 9.59
CA GLU A 23 15.81 -1.92 8.37
C GLU A 23 17.33 -1.87 8.55
N SER A 24 17.81 -1.51 9.74
CA SER A 24 19.24 -1.64 10.07
C SER A 24 19.71 -3.09 9.97
N ILE A 25 18.93 -4.05 10.46
CA ILE A 25 19.24 -5.48 10.33
C ILE A 25 19.24 -5.91 8.86
N ASN A 26 18.30 -5.41 8.04
CA ASN A 26 18.24 -5.72 6.61
C ASN A 26 19.51 -5.25 5.87
N LEU A 27 20.09 -4.12 6.28
CA LEU A 27 21.35 -3.61 5.70
C LEU A 27 22.57 -4.46 6.12
N VAL A 28 22.53 -5.11 7.27
CA VAL A 28 23.63 -5.95 7.78
C VAL A 28 23.73 -7.28 7.05
N MET A 29 22.60 -7.85 6.59
CA MET A 29 22.58 -9.17 5.95
C MET A 29 23.53 -9.32 4.75
N PRO A 30 23.54 -8.39 3.76
CA PRO A 30 24.49 -8.48 2.64
C PRO A 30 25.95 -8.32 3.08
N VAL A 31 26.23 -7.49 4.11
CA VAL A 31 27.58 -7.34 4.67
C VAL A 31 28.08 -8.65 5.26
N ALA A 32 27.23 -9.36 6.00
CA ALA A 32 27.59 -10.66 6.57
C ALA A 32 27.85 -11.70 5.45
N THR A 33 27.05 -11.67 4.38
CA THR A 33 27.29 -12.53 3.21
C THR A 33 28.64 -12.21 2.56
N GLN A 34 28.99 -10.94 2.44
CA GLN A 34 30.30 -10.52 1.96
C GLN A 34 31.43 -11.06 2.85
N LEU A 35 31.32 -10.90 4.17
CA LEU A 35 32.35 -11.41 5.10
C LEU A 35 32.58 -12.92 4.96
N VAL A 36 31.52 -13.69 4.74
CA VAL A 36 31.64 -15.13 4.48
C VAL A 36 32.41 -15.39 3.19
N MET A 37 32.03 -14.70 2.10
CA MET A 37 32.62 -14.90 0.77
C MET A 37 34.08 -14.46 0.67
N ASP A 38 34.42 -13.36 1.33
CA ASP A 38 35.74 -12.73 1.18
C ASP A 38 36.76 -13.18 2.22
N HIS A 39 36.29 -13.67 3.41
CA HIS A 39 37.18 -14.02 4.52
C HIS A 39 37.05 -15.48 4.99
N ALA A 40 35.83 -15.96 5.29
CA ALA A 40 35.66 -17.29 5.85
C ALA A 40 35.99 -18.39 4.83
N ILE A 41 35.50 -18.26 3.58
CA ILE A 41 35.71 -19.25 2.53
C ILE A 41 37.17 -19.31 2.07
N PRO A 42 37.84 -18.19 1.72
CA PRO A 42 39.24 -18.24 1.28
C PRO A 42 40.23 -18.68 2.38
N ALA A 43 39.92 -18.31 3.63
CA ALA A 43 40.74 -18.77 4.79
C ALA A 43 40.48 -20.21 5.22
N ASN A 44 39.48 -20.88 4.67
CA ASN A 44 39.00 -22.20 5.09
C ASN A 44 38.69 -22.26 6.59
N ASP A 45 38.21 -21.13 7.17
CA ASP A 45 37.96 -20.96 8.60
C ASP A 45 36.50 -21.32 8.93
N SER A 46 36.27 -22.55 9.32
CA SER A 46 34.97 -23.05 9.75
C SER A 46 34.49 -22.41 11.07
N GLY A 47 35.41 -21.96 11.92
CA GLY A 47 35.09 -21.28 13.18
C GLY A 47 34.47 -19.90 12.91
N LEU A 48 35.11 -19.12 12.06
CA LEU A 48 34.57 -17.79 11.61
C LEU A 48 33.24 -17.96 10.90
N LEU A 49 33.09 -18.93 10.00
CA LEU A 49 31.81 -19.23 9.33
C LEU A 49 30.71 -19.52 10.34
N THR A 50 30.98 -20.39 11.31
CA THR A 50 30.00 -20.77 12.34
C THR A 50 29.58 -19.53 13.16
N LEU A 51 30.55 -18.69 13.57
CA LEU A 51 30.28 -17.47 14.33
C LEU A 51 29.35 -16.50 13.55
N ILE A 52 29.65 -16.25 12.26
CA ILE A 52 28.85 -15.39 11.41
C ILE A 52 27.43 -15.97 11.26
N CYS A 53 27.31 -17.28 11.01
CA CYS A 53 25.99 -17.91 10.85
C CYS A 53 25.15 -17.83 12.14
N PHE A 54 25.72 -18.06 13.32
CA PHE A 54 25.03 -17.87 14.59
C PHE A 54 24.60 -16.41 14.81
N GLY A 55 25.47 -15.45 14.47
CA GLY A 55 25.14 -14.03 14.50
C GLY A 55 23.98 -13.69 13.57
N LEU A 56 23.97 -14.23 12.35
CA LEU A 56 22.86 -14.04 11.41
C LEU A 56 21.55 -14.64 11.92
N VAL A 57 21.57 -15.86 12.49
CA VAL A 57 20.37 -16.46 13.09
C VAL A 57 19.83 -15.59 14.22
N PHE A 58 20.71 -15.05 15.06
CA PHE A 58 20.32 -14.12 16.12
C PHE A 58 19.67 -12.84 15.54
N PHE A 59 20.27 -12.22 14.52
CA PHE A 59 19.70 -11.03 13.87
C PHE A 59 18.37 -11.32 13.18
N VAL A 60 18.21 -12.47 12.51
CA VAL A 60 16.95 -12.89 11.90
C VAL A 60 15.87 -13.11 12.97
N ALA A 61 16.20 -13.75 14.10
CA ALA A 61 15.27 -13.92 15.22
C ALA A 61 14.84 -12.55 15.79
N LEU A 62 15.79 -11.66 16.04
CA LEU A 62 15.52 -10.29 16.53
C LEU A 62 14.65 -9.51 15.55
N ARG A 63 14.96 -9.54 14.24
CA ARG A 63 14.17 -8.94 13.19
C ARG A 63 12.73 -9.47 13.18
N THR A 64 12.58 -10.80 13.30
CA THR A 64 11.26 -11.44 13.26
C THR A 64 10.42 -11.04 14.47
N ILE A 65 10.99 -11.06 15.66
CA ILE A 65 10.30 -10.63 16.90
C ILE A 65 9.90 -9.14 16.79
N THR A 66 10.84 -8.29 16.40
CA THR A 66 10.59 -6.86 16.23
C THR A 66 9.52 -6.59 15.16
N GLY A 67 9.54 -7.37 14.06
CA GLY A 67 8.54 -7.33 13.00
C GLY A 67 7.15 -7.71 13.46
N LEU A 68 7.03 -8.76 14.30
CA LEU A 68 5.76 -9.17 14.90
C LEU A 68 5.20 -8.08 15.83
N ILE A 69 6.05 -7.51 16.69
CA ILE A 69 5.64 -6.41 17.60
C ILE A 69 5.17 -5.20 16.78
N ARG A 70 5.89 -4.83 15.72
CA ARG A 70 5.50 -3.74 14.82
C ARG A 70 4.16 -4.01 14.15
N SER A 71 3.99 -5.20 13.55
CA SER A 71 2.76 -5.57 12.86
C SER A 71 1.55 -5.59 13.81
N TRP A 72 1.74 -6.07 15.03
CA TRP A 72 0.73 -6.04 16.08
C TRP A 72 0.34 -4.60 16.46
N THR A 73 1.34 -3.73 16.64
CA THR A 73 1.11 -2.31 16.96
C THR A 73 0.35 -1.60 15.82
N VAL A 74 0.72 -1.85 14.56
CA VAL A 74 0.02 -1.31 13.39
C VAL A 74 -1.42 -1.81 13.32
N LEU A 75 -1.65 -3.11 13.57
CA LEU A 75 -2.98 -3.72 13.55
C LEU A 75 -3.91 -3.07 14.58
N ILE A 76 -3.46 -2.94 15.84
CA ILE A 76 -4.26 -2.31 16.90
C ILE A 76 -4.54 -0.84 16.59
N MET A 77 -3.51 -0.09 16.16
CA MET A 77 -3.64 1.32 15.79
C MET A 77 -4.65 1.49 14.64
N SER A 78 -4.53 0.68 13.58
CA SER A 78 -5.40 0.70 12.42
C SER A 78 -6.86 0.39 12.81
N SER A 79 -7.08 -0.65 13.63
CA SER A 79 -8.41 -1.02 14.10
C SER A 79 -9.07 0.07 14.95
N PHE A 80 -8.29 0.72 15.81
CA PHE A 80 -8.76 1.81 16.65
C PHE A 80 -9.16 3.04 15.84
N ILE A 81 -8.31 3.45 14.88
CA ILE A 81 -8.59 4.57 13.98
C ILE A 81 -9.83 4.27 13.14
N ASN A 82 -9.93 3.04 12.60
CA ASN A 82 -11.08 2.62 11.81
C ASN A 82 -12.39 2.74 12.62
N ALA A 83 -12.43 2.20 13.84
CA ALA A 83 -13.60 2.28 14.70
C ALA A 83 -13.99 3.74 15.01
N GLN A 84 -13.02 4.61 15.29
CA GLN A 84 -13.27 6.03 15.57
C GLN A 84 -13.80 6.77 14.34
N TRP A 85 -13.22 6.54 13.16
CA TRP A 85 -13.63 7.20 11.92
C TRP A 85 -15.02 6.74 11.49
N GLN A 86 -15.30 5.44 11.55
CA GLN A 86 -16.64 4.90 11.25
C GLN A 86 -17.70 5.46 12.21
N LYS A 87 -17.41 5.47 13.53
CA LYS A 87 -18.30 6.07 14.52
C LYS A 87 -18.56 7.55 14.23
N GLY A 88 -17.50 8.32 13.97
CA GLY A 88 -17.61 9.77 13.69
C GLY A 88 -18.42 10.04 12.42
N LEU A 89 -18.19 9.28 11.34
CA LEU A 89 -18.94 9.44 10.09
C LEU A 89 -20.41 9.03 10.26
N LEU A 90 -20.69 7.95 10.98
CA LEU A 90 -22.06 7.52 11.27
C LEU A 90 -22.79 8.56 12.12
N GLN A 91 -22.16 9.08 13.17
CA GLN A 91 -22.73 10.15 14.01
C GLN A 91 -23.05 11.39 13.19
N HIS A 92 -22.18 11.76 12.26
CA HIS A 92 -22.43 12.90 11.37
C HIS A 92 -23.58 12.60 10.41
N LEU A 93 -23.57 11.41 9.78
CA LEU A 93 -24.63 10.98 8.85
C LEU A 93 -26.01 11.03 9.52
N LEU A 94 -26.14 10.56 10.77
CA LEU A 94 -27.40 10.56 11.50
C LEU A 94 -27.91 11.98 11.86
N LYS A 95 -27.05 12.99 11.83
CA LYS A 95 -27.41 14.40 12.07
C LYS A 95 -27.77 15.16 10.79
N LEU A 96 -27.65 14.56 9.61
CA LEU A 96 -28.01 15.20 8.35
C LEU A 96 -29.53 15.33 8.21
N PRO A 97 -30.02 16.37 7.50
CA PRO A 97 -31.44 16.58 7.28
C PRO A 97 -32.04 15.48 6.40
N LEU A 98 -33.35 15.21 6.59
CA LEU A 98 -34.06 14.16 5.84
C LEU A 98 -33.95 14.36 4.31
N GLU A 99 -33.94 15.61 3.86
CA GLU A 99 -33.78 16.00 2.44
C GLU A 99 -32.50 15.42 1.82
N TYR A 100 -31.42 15.25 2.59
CA TYR A 100 -30.18 14.60 2.14
C TYR A 100 -30.43 13.15 1.70
N PHE A 101 -31.24 12.40 2.47
CA PHE A 101 -31.55 10.99 2.23
C PHE A 101 -32.59 10.81 1.09
N GLU A 102 -33.54 11.75 0.98
CA GLU A 102 -34.56 11.70 -0.07
C GLU A 102 -33.97 11.94 -1.47
N ARG A 103 -32.93 12.79 -1.56
CA ARG A 103 -32.26 13.11 -2.83
C ARG A 103 -31.24 12.08 -3.26
N ARG A 104 -30.89 11.09 -2.44
CA ARG A 104 -29.81 10.13 -2.70
C ARG A 104 -30.26 8.69 -2.55
N LYS A 105 -29.67 7.83 -3.37
CA LYS A 105 -29.88 6.38 -3.27
C LYS A 105 -29.08 5.81 -2.10
N PHE A 106 -29.66 4.88 -1.35
CA PHE A 106 -28.99 4.25 -0.22
C PHE A 106 -27.66 3.56 -0.62
N GLY A 107 -27.62 2.91 -1.81
CA GLY A 107 -26.39 2.30 -2.31
C GLY A 107 -25.27 3.32 -2.58
N ASP A 108 -25.57 4.57 -2.93
CA ASP A 108 -24.57 5.63 -3.07
C ASP A 108 -24.01 6.03 -1.69
N ILE A 109 -24.87 6.17 -0.69
CA ILE A 109 -24.45 6.46 0.70
C ILE A 109 -23.56 5.34 1.24
N GLN A 110 -23.95 4.08 1.01
CA GLN A 110 -23.18 2.91 1.42
C GLN A 110 -21.80 2.85 0.72
N SER A 111 -21.75 3.11 -0.59
CA SER A 111 -20.49 3.15 -1.36
C SER A 111 -19.55 4.24 -0.84
N ARG A 112 -20.11 5.42 -0.50
CA ARG A 112 -19.34 6.54 0.09
C ARG A 112 -18.82 6.18 1.48
N PHE A 113 -19.64 5.51 2.29
CA PHE A 113 -19.22 5.00 3.61
C PHE A 113 -18.12 3.95 3.48
N GLY A 114 -18.22 3.05 2.47
CA GLY A 114 -17.17 2.07 2.16
C GLY A 114 -15.84 2.72 1.74
N SER A 115 -15.89 3.88 1.07
CA SER A 115 -14.68 4.63 0.70
C SER A 115 -13.86 5.09 1.92
N LEU A 116 -14.48 5.23 3.10
CA LEU A 116 -13.78 5.54 4.35
C LEU A 116 -12.79 4.44 4.75
N ASN A 117 -13.13 3.16 4.54
CA ASN A 117 -12.23 2.05 4.84
C ASN A 117 -10.96 2.12 3.98
N THR A 118 -11.11 2.42 2.69
CA THR A 118 -9.97 2.58 1.77
C THR A 118 -9.09 3.76 2.17
N LEU A 119 -9.70 4.89 2.54
CA LEU A 119 -8.97 6.05 3.06
C LEU A 119 -8.19 5.69 4.32
N GLN A 120 -8.85 5.06 5.29
CA GLN A 120 -8.26 4.70 6.57
C GLN A 120 -7.08 3.73 6.39
N GLU A 121 -7.24 2.68 5.59
CA GLU A 121 -6.17 1.73 5.30
C GLU A 121 -4.96 2.42 4.67
N THR A 122 -5.18 3.32 3.73
CA THR A 122 -4.09 4.08 3.10
C THR A 122 -3.39 4.99 4.11
N PHE A 123 -4.13 5.68 4.97
CA PHE A 123 -3.53 6.57 5.99
C PHE A 123 -2.74 5.81 7.06
N THR A 124 -3.22 4.65 7.49
CA THR A 124 -2.62 3.94 8.63
C THR A 124 -1.49 2.99 8.22
N THR A 125 -1.60 2.32 7.07
CA THR A 125 -0.63 1.32 6.64
C THR A 125 0.27 1.82 5.53
N SER A 126 -0.29 2.46 4.49
CA SER A 126 0.49 2.83 3.31
C SER A 126 1.40 4.03 3.56
N ILE A 127 0.96 5.05 4.32
CA ILE A 127 1.82 6.21 4.65
C ILE A 127 2.98 5.79 5.54
N VAL A 128 2.73 4.96 6.56
CA VAL A 128 3.78 4.44 7.43
C VAL A 128 4.79 3.62 6.62
N GLY A 129 4.30 2.75 5.73
CA GLY A 129 5.14 1.98 4.81
C GLY A 129 6.01 2.89 3.94
N ALA A 130 5.44 3.92 3.34
CA ALA A 130 6.16 4.85 2.46
C ALA A 130 7.24 5.67 3.18
N ILE A 131 7.01 6.07 4.43
CA ILE A 131 8.05 6.75 5.24
C ILE A 131 9.24 5.80 5.46
N ILE A 132 8.95 4.53 5.78
CA ILE A 132 9.98 3.51 5.97
C ILE A 132 10.74 3.26 4.66
N ASP A 133 10.01 3.09 3.55
CA ASP A 133 10.61 2.88 2.23
C ASP A 133 11.50 4.08 1.83
N SER A 134 11.09 5.31 2.12
CA SER A 134 11.89 6.51 1.84
C SER A 134 13.23 6.52 2.59
N ILE A 135 13.22 6.16 3.87
CA ILE A 135 14.45 6.07 4.68
C ILE A 135 15.35 4.96 4.14
N MET A 136 14.77 3.81 3.80
CA MET A 136 15.51 2.68 3.25
C MET A 136 16.11 2.98 1.89
N ILE A 137 15.40 3.66 1.01
CA ILE A 137 15.92 4.07 -0.30
C ILE A 137 17.21 4.87 -0.13
N ILE A 138 17.26 5.80 0.84
CA ILE A 138 18.44 6.60 1.13
C ILE A 138 19.58 5.71 1.66
N GLY A 139 19.29 4.83 2.61
CA GLY A 139 20.28 3.91 3.19
C GLY A 139 20.85 2.94 2.13
N LEU A 140 19.98 2.37 1.30
CA LEU A 140 20.37 1.48 0.22
C LEU A 140 21.17 2.20 -0.87
N LEU A 141 20.82 3.46 -1.20
CA LEU A 141 21.58 4.26 -2.15
C LEU A 141 23.02 4.51 -1.66
N ILE A 142 23.18 4.83 -0.36
CA ILE A 142 24.51 4.99 0.24
C ILE A 142 25.30 3.68 0.11
N MET A 143 24.69 2.54 0.45
CA MET A 143 25.35 1.23 0.33
C MET A 143 25.69 0.91 -1.14
N LEU A 144 24.82 1.21 -2.09
CA LEU A 144 25.10 1.02 -3.51
C LEU A 144 26.32 1.83 -3.99
N VAL A 145 26.44 3.08 -3.55
CA VAL A 145 27.59 3.94 -3.89
C VAL A 145 28.88 3.40 -3.26
N LEU A 146 28.83 2.98 -2.00
CA LEU A 146 30.00 2.44 -1.27
C LEU A 146 30.51 1.12 -1.88
N TYR A 147 29.62 0.24 -2.31
CA TYR A 147 29.95 -1.09 -2.82
C TYR A 147 30.20 -1.13 -4.31
N GLY A 148 29.36 -0.42 -5.08
CA GLY A 148 29.35 -0.50 -6.54
C GLY A 148 30.07 0.65 -7.25
N GLY A 149 30.36 1.76 -6.54
CA GLY A 149 30.95 2.94 -7.14
C GLY A 149 30.20 3.38 -8.41
N TRP A 150 30.87 3.35 -9.59
CA TRP A 150 30.27 3.75 -10.85
C TRP A 150 29.14 2.82 -11.36
N LEU A 151 29.09 1.54 -10.94
CA LEU A 151 27.98 0.62 -11.26
C LEU A 151 26.63 1.15 -10.77
N THR A 152 26.61 1.92 -9.71
CA THR A 152 25.40 2.53 -9.14
C THR A 152 24.67 3.43 -10.15
N TRP A 153 25.39 4.05 -11.09
CA TRP A 153 24.77 4.88 -12.14
C TRP A 153 23.87 4.08 -13.08
N PHE A 154 24.19 2.82 -13.34
CA PHE A 154 23.32 1.95 -14.14
C PHE A 154 22.04 1.61 -13.35
N VAL A 155 22.17 1.32 -12.05
CA VAL A 155 20.99 1.09 -11.19
C VAL A 155 20.07 2.30 -11.22
N ILE A 156 20.62 3.50 -11.05
CA ILE A 156 19.86 4.76 -11.10
C ILE A 156 19.21 4.95 -12.48
N LEU A 157 19.94 4.68 -13.56
CA LEU A 157 19.43 4.83 -14.92
C LEU A 157 18.22 3.94 -15.18
N PHE A 158 18.30 2.64 -14.85
CA PHE A 158 17.19 1.70 -15.04
C PHE A 158 16.01 2.01 -14.12
N THR A 159 16.29 2.43 -12.89
CA THR A 159 15.25 2.90 -11.94
C THR A 159 14.56 4.14 -12.48
N CYS A 160 15.28 5.14 -12.96
CA CYS A 160 14.71 6.34 -13.60
C CYS A 160 13.88 6.00 -14.84
N LEU A 161 14.31 5.03 -15.64
CA LEU A 161 13.56 4.56 -16.80
C LEU A 161 12.20 3.95 -16.37
N TYR A 162 12.21 3.10 -15.34
CA TYR A 162 10.98 2.55 -14.78
C TYR A 162 10.03 3.64 -14.26
N VAL A 163 10.56 4.57 -13.46
CA VAL A 163 9.79 5.70 -12.93
C VAL A 163 9.18 6.52 -14.05
N PHE A 164 9.97 6.84 -15.07
CA PHE A 164 9.53 7.63 -16.22
C PHE A 164 8.35 6.97 -16.95
N ILE A 165 8.43 5.67 -17.24
CA ILE A 165 7.35 4.92 -17.88
C ILE A 165 6.09 4.95 -17.02
N ARG A 166 6.25 4.77 -15.70
CA ARG A 166 5.14 4.74 -14.75
C ARG A 166 4.42 6.09 -14.66
N VAL A 167 5.19 7.18 -14.60
CA VAL A 167 4.65 8.56 -14.56
C VAL A 167 3.97 8.93 -15.88
N LEU A 168 4.55 8.57 -17.02
CA LEU A 168 3.99 8.87 -18.34
C LEU A 168 2.59 8.23 -18.51
N THR A 169 2.40 7.05 -17.98
CA THR A 169 1.15 6.30 -18.15
C THR A 169 0.14 6.55 -17.02
N TYR A 170 0.52 7.33 -16.03
CA TYR A 170 -0.30 7.61 -14.84
C TYR A 170 -1.71 8.14 -15.18
N ASN A 171 -1.82 9.12 -16.07
CA ASN A 171 -3.10 9.74 -16.43
C ASN A 171 -4.09 8.71 -16.99
N ARG A 172 -3.60 7.74 -17.78
CA ARG A 172 -4.43 6.67 -18.33
C ARG A 172 -4.91 5.70 -17.24
N TYR A 173 -4.00 5.35 -16.34
CA TYR A 173 -4.32 4.48 -15.22
C TYR A 173 -5.38 5.12 -14.29
N ARG A 174 -5.23 6.41 -13.97
CA ARG A 174 -6.17 7.18 -13.17
C ARG A 174 -7.57 7.21 -13.80
N GLN A 175 -7.67 7.55 -15.08
CA GLN A 175 -8.96 7.60 -15.80
C GLN A 175 -9.68 6.25 -15.79
N LEU A 176 -8.98 5.15 -16.04
CA LEU A 176 -9.57 3.82 -16.01
C LEU A 176 -9.98 3.38 -14.61
N SER A 177 -9.20 3.75 -13.59
CA SER A 177 -9.54 3.46 -12.19
C SER A 177 -10.79 4.22 -11.75
N GLU A 178 -10.93 5.48 -12.15
CA GLU A 178 -12.10 6.31 -11.90
C GLU A 178 -13.35 5.74 -12.60
N GLU A 179 -13.23 5.37 -13.87
CA GLU A 179 -14.31 4.73 -14.63
C GLU A 179 -14.75 3.41 -13.96
N SER A 180 -13.80 2.58 -13.53
CA SER A 180 -14.08 1.33 -12.82
C SER A 180 -14.85 1.57 -11.52
N LEU A 181 -14.44 2.56 -10.74
CA LEU A 181 -15.08 2.92 -9.47
C LEU A 181 -16.53 3.41 -9.67
N ILE A 182 -16.78 4.18 -10.73
CA ILE A 182 -18.13 4.68 -11.07
C ILE A 182 -19.04 3.53 -11.52
N LYS A 183 -18.55 2.61 -12.36
CA LYS A 183 -19.34 1.48 -12.85
C LYS A 183 -19.65 0.49 -11.74
N ASP A 184 -18.71 0.18 -10.89
CA ASP A 184 -18.91 -0.66 -9.70
C ASP A 184 -19.98 -0.05 -8.77
N ALA A 185 -19.91 1.25 -8.50
CA ALA A 185 -20.92 1.95 -7.71
C ALA A 185 -22.32 1.89 -8.34
N ARG A 186 -22.42 1.90 -9.69
CA ARG A 186 -23.73 1.77 -10.38
C ARG A 186 -24.31 0.38 -10.23
N ALA A 187 -23.51 -0.67 -10.44
CA ALA A 187 -23.92 -2.06 -10.28
C ALA A 187 -24.41 -2.33 -8.86
N ASN A 188 -23.62 -1.89 -7.86
CA ASN A 188 -23.98 -2.02 -6.46
C ASN A 188 -25.24 -1.23 -6.08
N SER A 189 -25.42 -0.02 -6.59
CA SER A 189 -26.63 0.78 -6.35
C SER A 189 -27.89 0.14 -6.93
N PHE A 190 -27.78 -0.43 -8.13
CA PHE A 190 -28.89 -1.13 -8.76
C PHE A 190 -29.26 -2.43 -8.03
N PHE A 191 -28.24 -3.17 -7.55
CA PHE A 191 -28.44 -4.36 -6.74
C PHE A 191 -29.17 -4.02 -5.43
N MET A 192 -28.74 -3.01 -4.72
CA MET A 192 -29.39 -2.57 -3.48
C MET A 192 -30.82 -2.07 -3.72
N GLU A 193 -31.05 -1.28 -4.78
CA GLU A 193 -32.41 -0.85 -5.17
C GLU A 193 -33.33 -2.05 -5.43
N THR A 194 -32.82 -3.09 -6.08
CA THR A 194 -33.57 -4.30 -6.37
C THR A 194 -33.94 -5.05 -5.09
N LEU A 195 -33.02 -5.13 -4.12
CA LEU A 195 -33.28 -5.77 -2.82
C LEU A 195 -34.29 -4.99 -1.98
N TYR A 196 -34.17 -3.66 -1.92
CA TYR A 196 -35.14 -2.82 -1.20
C TYR A 196 -36.53 -2.89 -1.80
N GLY A 197 -36.64 -3.00 -3.14
CA GLY A 197 -37.90 -3.12 -3.88
C GLY A 197 -38.34 -4.57 -4.12
N ILE A 198 -37.77 -5.56 -3.42
CA ILE A 198 -37.96 -7.00 -3.74
C ILE A 198 -39.42 -7.45 -3.74
N ALA A 199 -40.23 -6.89 -2.85
CA ALA A 199 -41.67 -7.18 -2.80
C ALA A 199 -42.37 -6.77 -4.11
N THR A 200 -42.10 -5.56 -4.57
CA THR A 200 -42.63 -5.01 -5.82
C THR A 200 -42.13 -5.81 -7.04
N VAL A 201 -40.82 -6.16 -7.05
CA VAL A 201 -40.21 -6.96 -8.11
C VAL A 201 -40.91 -8.33 -8.24
N LYS A 202 -41.18 -8.98 -7.09
CA LYS A 202 -41.86 -10.28 -7.08
C LYS A 202 -43.32 -10.19 -7.47
N VAL A 203 -44.07 -9.24 -6.94
CA VAL A 203 -45.49 -9.04 -7.26
C VAL A 203 -45.71 -8.71 -8.74
N GLN A 204 -44.82 -7.90 -9.32
CA GLN A 204 -44.92 -7.51 -10.74
C GLN A 204 -44.24 -8.51 -11.70
N GLY A 205 -43.63 -9.59 -11.22
CA GLY A 205 -42.96 -10.58 -12.05
C GLY A 205 -41.70 -10.07 -12.79
N LEU A 206 -41.06 -9.01 -12.25
CA LEU A 206 -39.91 -8.32 -12.87
C LEU A 206 -38.56 -9.00 -12.64
N ASN A 207 -38.52 -10.23 -12.07
CA ASN A 207 -37.32 -10.94 -11.67
C ASN A 207 -36.28 -11.00 -12.82
N LYS A 208 -36.67 -11.54 -13.97
CA LYS A 208 -35.76 -11.72 -15.11
C LYS A 208 -35.24 -10.41 -15.66
N ARG A 209 -36.09 -9.37 -15.75
CA ARG A 209 -35.71 -8.05 -16.26
C ARG A 209 -34.72 -7.36 -15.31
N ARG A 210 -34.91 -7.49 -13.98
CA ARG A 210 -33.98 -6.93 -12.99
C ARG A 210 -32.65 -7.66 -12.97
N GLU A 211 -32.67 -9.00 -13.11
CA GLU A 211 -31.47 -9.83 -13.24
C GLU A 211 -30.65 -9.44 -14.46
N GLU A 212 -31.26 -9.37 -15.64
CA GLU A 212 -30.58 -8.99 -16.89
C GLU A 212 -29.99 -7.58 -16.82
N ASN A 213 -30.74 -6.62 -16.28
CA ASN A 213 -30.24 -5.26 -16.14
C ASN A 213 -29.05 -5.17 -15.17
N TRP A 214 -29.15 -5.86 -14.03
CA TRP A 214 -28.02 -5.91 -13.10
C TRP A 214 -26.80 -6.59 -13.71
N PHE A 215 -27.01 -7.73 -14.39
CA PHE A 215 -25.93 -8.45 -15.04
C PHE A 215 -25.21 -7.61 -16.09
N ASN A 216 -25.92 -6.81 -16.87
CA ASN A 216 -25.30 -5.90 -17.84
C ASN A 216 -24.43 -4.84 -17.15
N LEU A 217 -24.89 -4.26 -16.03
CA LEU A 217 -24.11 -3.30 -15.26
C LEU A 217 -22.88 -3.95 -14.63
N GLU A 218 -23.02 -5.17 -14.13
CA GLU A 218 -21.92 -5.94 -13.54
C GLU A 218 -20.87 -6.31 -14.59
N VAL A 219 -21.29 -6.76 -15.78
CA VAL A 219 -20.40 -7.03 -16.92
C VAL A 219 -19.63 -5.76 -17.33
N ASP A 220 -20.28 -4.60 -17.33
CA ASP A 220 -19.62 -3.33 -17.63
C ASP A 220 -18.57 -2.96 -16.56
N SER A 221 -18.87 -3.22 -15.28
CA SER A 221 -17.93 -3.04 -14.17
C SER A 221 -16.73 -3.98 -14.31
N ILE A 222 -16.99 -5.29 -14.52
CA ILE A 222 -15.97 -6.32 -14.73
C ILE A 222 -15.07 -5.96 -15.92
N ASN A 223 -15.64 -5.57 -17.06
CA ASN A 223 -14.87 -5.22 -18.26
C ASN A 223 -13.93 -4.02 -18.01
N THR A 224 -14.36 -3.06 -17.20
CA THR A 224 -13.51 -1.92 -16.84
C THR A 224 -12.44 -2.33 -15.84
N GLY A 225 -12.77 -3.19 -14.87
CA GLY A 225 -11.80 -3.81 -13.96
C GLY A 225 -10.72 -4.61 -14.71
N ILE A 226 -11.11 -5.35 -15.75
CA ILE A 226 -10.17 -6.06 -16.63
C ILE A 226 -9.22 -5.08 -17.33
N LYS A 227 -9.70 -3.91 -17.81
CA LYS A 227 -8.83 -2.90 -18.44
C LYS A 227 -7.79 -2.36 -17.44
N VAL A 228 -8.18 -2.10 -16.18
CA VAL A 228 -7.26 -1.69 -15.10
C VAL A 228 -6.26 -2.80 -14.82
N SER A 229 -6.73 -4.04 -14.66
CA SER A 229 -5.88 -5.21 -14.39
C SER A 229 -4.89 -5.47 -15.53
N ARG A 230 -5.32 -5.31 -16.79
CA ARG A 230 -4.44 -5.43 -17.96
C ARG A 230 -3.31 -4.40 -17.94
N LEU A 231 -3.59 -3.15 -17.53
CA LEU A 231 -2.52 -2.17 -17.35
C LEU A 231 -1.56 -2.58 -16.23
N ASN A 232 -2.06 -3.08 -15.10
CA ASN A 232 -1.21 -3.54 -14.01
C ASN A 232 -0.33 -4.73 -14.45
N LEU A 233 -0.86 -5.68 -15.21
CA LEU A 233 -0.08 -6.78 -15.78
C LEU A 233 0.99 -6.28 -16.74
N PHE A 234 0.67 -5.31 -17.58
CA PHE A 234 1.63 -4.69 -18.50
C PHE A 234 2.76 -3.98 -17.73
N PHE A 235 2.45 -3.22 -16.70
CA PHE A 235 3.46 -2.59 -15.84
C PHE A 235 4.30 -3.60 -15.08
N GLY A 236 3.70 -4.66 -14.55
CA GLY A 236 4.42 -5.75 -13.91
C GLY A 236 5.41 -6.42 -14.88
N GLY A 237 4.97 -6.67 -16.11
CA GLY A 237 5.82 -7.22 -17.18
C GLY A 237 7.00 -6.31 -17.55
N ILE A 238 6.74 -5.01 -17.73
CA ILE A 238 7.80 -4.01 -18.01
C ILE A 238 8.78 -3.93 -16.84
N ASN A 239 8.28 -3.88 -15.60
CA ASN A 239 9.13 -3.85 -14.41
C ASN A 239 10.06 -5.07 -14.36
N THR A 240 9.50 -6.27 -14.56
CA THR A 240 10.28 -7.51 -14.59
C THR A 240 11.32 -7.49 -15.71
N LEU A 241 10.97 -7.00 -16.90
CA LEU A 241 11.89 -6.89 -18.03
C LEU A 241 13.03 -5.92 -17.72
N ILE A 242 12.73 -4.72 -17.23
CA ILE A 242 13.72 -3.71 -16.84
C ILE A 242 14.65 -4.25 -15.76
N ALA A 243 14.09 -4.84 -14.70
CA ALA A 243 14.85 -5.41 -13.58
C ALA A 243 15.77 -6.57 -14.04
N THR A 244 15.29 -7.43 -14.95
CA THR A 244 16.07 -8.54 -15.48
C THR A 244 17.19 -8.05 -16.40
N MET A 245 16.93 -7.07 -17.27
CA MET A 245 17.95 -6.45 -18.12
C MET A 245 19.02 -5.75 -17.29
N GLU A 246 18.63 -5.00 -16.28
CA GLU A 246 19.53 -4.42 -15.30
C GLU A 246 20.38 -5.47 -14.62
N GLN A 247 19.77 -6.58 -14.16
CA GLN A 247 20.47 -7.67 -13.49
C GLN A 247 21.53 -8.31 -14.39
N ILE A 248 21.20 -8.57 -15.66
CA ILE A 248 22.14 -9.15 -16.62
C ILE A 248 23.30 -8.19 -16.89
N LEU A 249 23.02 -6.91 -17.05
CA LEU A 249 24.04 -5.90 -17.30
C LEU A 249 24.99 -5.75 -16.10
N ILE A 250 24.44 -5.71 -14.89
CA ILE A 250 25.22 -5.64 -13.66
C ILE A 250 26.01 -6.92 -13.43
N LEU A 251 25.45 -8.09 -13.76
CA LEU A 251 26.19 -9.35 -13.73
C LEU A 251 27.40 -9.30 -14.65
N TRP A 252 27.22 -8.84 -15.88
CA TRP A 252 28.32 -8.73 -16.87
C TRP A 252 29.39 -7.75 -16.41
N LEU A 253 29.01 -6.52 -16.06
CA LEU A 253 29.96 -5.48 -15.65
C LEU A 253 30.60 -5.79 -14.29
N GLY A 254 29.85 -6.27 -13.33
CA GLY A 254 30.34 -6.62 -12.01
C GLY A 254 31.28 -7.82 -12.05
N ALA A 255 30.95 -8.87 -12.79
CA ALA A 255 31.86 -10.00 -13.00
C ALA A 255 33.17 -9.56 -13.69
N SER A 256 33.10 -8.64 -14.65
CA SER A 256 34.29 -8.07 -15.27
C SER A 256 35.19 -7.32 -14.28
N LEU A 257 34.59 -6.57 -13.33
CA LEU A 257 35.34 -5.91 -12.25
C LEU A 257 35.95 -6.91 -11.25
N VAL A 258 35.27 -8.01 -10.97
CA VAL A 258 35.82 -9.08 -10.13
C VAL A 258 36.99 -9.76 -10.82
N ILE A 259 36.87 -10.09 -12.11
CA ILE A 259 37.96 -10.70 -12.89
C ILE A 259 39.17 -9.76 -12.98
N SER A 260 38.96 -8.45 -13.11
CA SER A 260 40.05 -7.45 -13.16
C SER A 260 40.64 -7.14 -11.74
N GLY A 261 40.14 -7.74 -10.68
CA GLY A 261 40.61 -7.54 -9.30
C GLY A 261 40.22 -6.22 -8.65
N ASN A 262 39.34 -5.43 -9.30
CA ASN A 262 38.85 -4.15 -8.76
C ASN A 262 37.69 -4.29 -7.77
N MET A 263 37.11 -5.49 -7.64
CA MET A 263 36.01 -5.79 -6.75
C MET A 263 36.13 -7.22 -6.24
N THR A 264 35.77 -7.46 -4.97
CA THR A 264 35.74 -8.85 -4.44
C THR A 264 34.43 -9.55 -4.82
N ILE A 265 34.41 -10.87 -4.77
CA ILE A 265 33.19 -11.66 -5.03
C ILE A 265 32.12 -11.31 -3.99
N GLY A 266 32.50 -11.18 -2.73
CA GLY A 266 31.58 -10.80 -1.65
C GLY A 266 31.00 -9.41 -1.82
N MET A 267 31.80 -8.43 -2.23
CA MET A 267 31.33 -7.07 -2.57
C MET A 267 30.30 -7.12 -3.70
N PHE A 268 30.53 -7.89 -4.76
CA PHE A 268 29.61 -8.04 -5.87
C PHE A 268 28.26 -8.65 -5.44
N VAL A 269 28.31 -9.71 -4.61
CA VAL A 269 27.10 -10.35 -4.08
C VAL A 269 26.32 -9.39 -3.18
N ALA A 270 27.02 -8.66 -2.29
CA ALA A 270 26.39 -7.65 -1.44
C ALA A 270 25.76 -6.52 -2.25
N PHE A 271 26.46 -5.98 -3.26
CA PHE A 271 25.94 -4.97 -4.18
C PHE A 271 24.68 -5.45 -4.91
N SER A 272 24.68 -6.71 -5.42
CA SER A 272 23.53 -7.29 -6.11
C SER A 272 22.30 -7.41 -5.19
N SER A 273 22.53 -7.74 -3.91
CA SER A 273 21.47 -7.79 -2.90
C SER A 273 20.90 -6.39 -2.59
N TYR A 274 21.78 -5.39 -2.38
CA TYR A 274 21.33 -4.01 -2.15
C TYR A 274 20.58 -3.44 -3.36
N ARG A 275 21.03 -3.74 -4.59
CA ARG A 275 20.36 -3.36 -5.82
C ARG A 275 18.93 -3.92 -5.88
N GLY A 276 18.76 -5.21 -5.63
CA GLY A 276 17.42 -5.84 -5.61
C GLY A 276 16.50 -5.16 -4.61
N GLN A 277 16.96 -4.99 -3.38
CA GLN A 277 16.19 -4.30 -2.33
C GLN A 277 15.85 -2.85 -2.72
N PHE A 278 16.80 -2.10 -3.32
CA PHE A 278 16.59 -0.73 -3.77
C PHE A 278 15.49 -0.64 -4.83
N SER A 279 15.56 -1.51 -5.87
CA SER A 279 14.55 -1.55 -6.93
C SER A 279 13.15 -1.89 -6.39
N ASP A 280 13.05 -2.84 -5.45
CA ASP A 280 11.78 -3.22 -4.82
C ASP A 280 11.20 -2.07 -3.98
N ARG A 281 12.04 -1.37 -3.21
CA ARG A 281 11.60 -0.23 -2.38
C ARG A 281 11.14 0.96 -3.24
N ILE A 282 11.85 1.26 -4.31
CA ILE A 282 11.43 2.32 -5.26
C ILE A 282 10.08 1.95 -5.92
N ALA A 283 9.92 0.70 -6.36
CA ALA A 283 8.65 0.25 -6.96
C ALA A 283 7.48 0.39 -5.96
N SER A 284 7.67 -0.05 -4.71
CA SER A 284 6.67 0.08 -3.63
C SER A 284 6.33 1.55 -3.34
N PHE A 285 7.35 2.41 -3.29
CA PHE A 285 7.16 3.84 -3.04
C PHE A 285 6.40 4.54 -4.17
N ILE A 286 6.69 4.20 -5.42
CA ILE A 286 5.94 4.72 -6.58
C ILE A 286 4.49 4.26 -6.55
N ASP A 287 4.24 2.97 -6.27
CA ASP A 287 2.89 2.43 -6.15
C ASP A 287 2.10 3.14 -5.03
N PHE A 288 2.76 3.48 -3.93
CA PHE A 288 2.17 4.30 -2.88
C PHE A 288 1.79 5.71 -3.38
N LEU A 289 2.70 6.41 -4.07
CA LEU A 289 2.41 7.74 -4.62
C LEU A 289 1.21 7.72 -5.59
N LEU A 290 1.11 6.68 -6.42
CA LEU A 290 -0.02 6.50 -7.33
C LEU A 290 -1.33 6.24 -6.57
N ARG A 291 -1.30 5.43 -5.51
CA ARG A 291 -2.47 5.19 -4.63
C ARG A 291 -2.91 6.47 -3.92
N LEU A 292 -1.96 7.30 -3.44
CA LEU A 292 -2.28 8.59 -2.81
C LEU A 292 -3.08 9.51 -3.75
N GLN A 293 -2.70 9.54 -5.03
CA GLN A 293 -3.41 10.38 -5.99
C GLN A 293 -4.81 9.87 -6.32
N ILE A 294 -5.02 8.53 -6.37
CA ILE A 294 -6.35 7.92 -6.53
C ILE A 294 -7.20 8.16 -5.27
N MET A 295 -6.57 8.24 -4.11
CA MET A 295 -7.25 8.51 -2.85
C MET A 295 -7.98 9.85 -2.84
N GLY A 296 -7.58 10.82 -3.68
CA GLY A 296 -8.32 12.06 -3.90
C GLY A 296 -9.79 11.80 -4.29
N LEU A 297 -10.05 10.79 -5.13
CA LEU A 297 -11.40 10.40 -5.55
C LEU A 297 -12.24 9.85 -4.37
N HIS A 298 -11.62 9.03 -3.52
CA HIS A 298 -12.30 8.53 -2.31
C HIS A 298 -12.53 9.65 -1.29
N ASN A 299 -11.60 10.59 -1.18
CA ASN A 299 -11.74 11.74 -0.29
C ASN A 299 -12.89 12.64 -0.71
N GLU A 300 -13.06 12.94 -2.00
CA GLU A 300 -14.20 13.70 -2.53
C GLU A 300 -15.54 13.06 -2.17
N ARG A 301 -15.62 11.71 -2.25
CA ARG A 301 -16.82 10.96 -1.89
C ARG A 301 -17.16 11.02 -0.40
N VAL A 302 -16.16 10.90 0.47
CA VAL A 302 -16.35 10.98 1.92
C VAL A 302 -16.60 12.43 2.36
N SER A 303 -15.93 13.41 1.74
CA SER A 303 -16.10 14.82 2.04
C SER A 303 -17.52 15.31 1.74
N ASP A 304 -18.16 14.76 0.73
CA ASP A 304 -19.55 15.06 0.40
C ASP A 304 -20.54 14.70 1.55
N ILE A 305 -20.25 13.66 2.33
CA ILE A 305 -21.00 13.37 3.56
C ILE A 305 -20.52 14.28 4.70
N ALA A 306 -19.19 14.33 4.91
CA ALA A 306 -18.60 14.96 6.09
C ALA A 306 -18.71 16.49 6.12
N LEU A 307 -18.83 17.15 4.96
CA LEU A 307 -18.94 18.61 4.82
C LEU A 307 -20.39 19.10 4.62
N THR A 308 -21.36 18.18 4.49
CA THR A 308 -22.77 18.60 4.42
C THR A 308 -23.19 19.17 5.77
N GLU A 309 -23.87 20.32 5.73
CA GLU A 309 -24.34 21.01 6.95
C GLU A 309 -25.32 20.14 7.74
N VAL A 310 -25.12 20.09 9.05
CA VAL A 310 -25.95 19.35 9.98
C VAL A 310 -27.30 20.08 10.15
N SER A 311 -28.38 19.33 10.29
CA SER A 311 -29.69 19.90 10.59
C SER A 311 -29.63 20.77 11.86
N PRO A 312 -30.24 21.97 11.86
CA PRO A 312 -30.28 22.85 13.04
C PRO A 312 -31.17 22.29 14.18
N PHE A 313 -31.84 21.15 13.98
CA PHE A 313 -32.60 20.49 15.04
C PHE A 313 -31.64 19.93 16.10
N LYS A 314 -31.65 20.53 17.27
CA LYS A 314 -30.99 19.98 18.46
C LYS A 314 -31.69 18.69 18.88
N ASP A 315 -30.93 17.60 18.93
CA ASP A 315 -31.31 16.32 19.56
C ASP A 315 -31.30 16.44 21.11
N ASP A 316 -31.89 17.47 21.66
CA ASP A 316 -32.10 17.64 23.12
C ASP A 316 -33.52 17.24 23.47
N ILE A 317 -33.92 16.00 23.18
CA ILE A 317 -34.97 15.36 23.96
C ILE A 317 -34.23 14.61 25.06
N PRO A 318 -34.26 15.09 26.33
CA PRO A 318 -33.72 14.33 27.45
C PRO A 318 -34.49 13.02 27.50
N VAL A 319 -33.79 11.90 27.29
CA VAL A 319 -34.34 10.58 27.59
C VAL A 319 -34.59 10.60 29.10
N LYS A 320 -35.83 10.83 29.48
CA LYS A 320 -36.30 10.71 30.87
C LYS A 320 -36.15 9.25 31.23
N ASN A 321 -35.12 8.92 31.99
CA ASN A 321 -34.97 7.62 32.60
C ASN A 321 -36.04 7.47 33.68
N ASP A 322 -37.27 7.20 33.26
CA ASP A 322 -38.31 6.68 34.14
C ASP A 322 -38.25 5.14 34.02
N MET A 323 -37.31 4.53 34.74
CA MET A 323 -37.41 3.14 35.13
C MET A 323 -37.28 3.07 36.67
N CYS A 324 -38.46 2.92 37.32
CA CYS A 324 -38.57 2.34 38.64
C CYS A 324 -38.10 0.89 38.66
#